data_2b9d4fb984c6c40ace1e71703668434f
#
_entry.id   2b9d4fb984c6c40ace1e71703668434f
#
_cell.length_a   1.000
_cell.length_b   1.000
_cell.length_c   1.000
_cell.angle_alpha   90.00
_cell.angle_beta   90.00
_cell.angle_gamma   90.00
#
_symmetry.space_group_name_H-M   'P 1'
#
loop_
_entity.id
_entity.type
_entity.pdbx_description
1 polymer ?
#
loop_
_entity_poly.entity_id
_entity_poly.type
_entity_poly.pdbx_seq_one_letter_code
_entity_poly.pdbx_strand_id
1 'polypeptide(L)'
;DLVCVRNAVVKNCFLRCYDDCISLKVRHNARPMSNLGNILVSDCLIWSDFARGIVIGPEAGNASVSDGAISDCTVENCVFLEHATIPEKDDVRGAFAIHQVKSPDWKPGIPPAMRSIRARGLVFDNMHSSGRAVVIAQEKDQEGISLMEDIVLEDIEVLDDGSDKVSVLEINTSGNIMSGITVSGFRRNGKNIIPHSWGRRVSGPDLNLLSPSLDVHISGN
;
A
#
# COMPACT_ATOMS: atom_id res chain seq x y z
N ASP A 1 -3.89 14.00 -5.37
CA ASP A 1 -4.72 12.87 -5.82
C ASP A 1 -4.62 12.71 -7.33
N LEU A 2 -4.38 11.50 -7.79
CA LEU A 2 -4.56 11.06 -9.18
C LEU A 2 -5.84 10.21 -9.23
N VAL A 3 -6.91 10.78 -9.74
CA VAL A 3 -8.23 10.14 -9.72
C VAL A 3 -8.65 9.72 -11.12
N CYS A 4 -8.86 8.42 -11.33
CA CYS A 4 -9.26 7.87 -12.63
C CYS A 4 -8.32 8.30 -13.79
N VAL A 5 -7.03 8.34 -13.51
CA VAL A 5 -6.00 8.78 -14.47
C VAL A 5 -5.35 7.58 -15.14
N ARG A 6 -4.99 7.73 -16.39
CA ARG A 6 -4.20 6.77 -17.15
C ARG A 6 -2.98 7.44 -17.79
N ASN A 7 -1.90 6.66 -17.91
CA ASN A 7 -0.66 7.11 -18.56
C ASN A 7 -0.05 8.35 -17.91
N ALA A 8 0.17 8.29 -16.58
CA ALA A 8 0.78 9.38 -15.83
C ALA A 8 2.16 9.01 -15.29
N VAL A 9 3.05 10.00 -15.26
CA VAL A 9 4.39 9.89 -14.70
C VAL A 9 4.60 11.00 -13.68
N VAL A 10 5.02 10.62 -12.47
CA VAL A 10 5.52 11.54 -11.44
C VAL A 10 6.98 11.17 -11.20
N LYS A 11 7.89 12.06 -11.55
CA LYS A 11 9.32 11.74 -11.54
C LYS A 11 10.20 12.90 -11.07
N ASN A 12 11.28 12.57 -10.35
CA ASN A 12 12.28 13.54 -9.88
C ASN A 12 11.67 14.69 -9.05
N CYS A 13 10.72 14.36 -8.17
CA CYS A 13 10.02 15.34 -7.35
C CYS A 13 10.42 15.24 -5.88
N PHE A 14 10.46 16.38 -5.20
CA PHE A 14 10.35 16.44 -3.74
C PHE A 14 8.93 16.81 -3.37
N LEU A 15 8.26 15.96 -2.64
CA LEU A 15 6.86 16.12 -2.23
C LEU A 15 6.78 16.13 -0.70
N ARG A 16 6.29 17.23 -0.14
CA ARG A 16 5.96 17.32 1.28
C ARG A 16 4.52 17.76 1.45
N CYS A 17 3.75 16.94 2.16
CA CYS A 17 2.33 17.16 2.38
C CYS A 17 1.95 16.85 3.82
N TYR A 18 0.91 17.51 4.31
CA TYR A 18 0.29 17.15 5.59
C TYR A 18 -0.57 15.89 5.46
N ASP A 19 -1.26 15.74 4.34
CA ASP A 19 -2.06 14.57 3.96
C ASP A 19 -1.23 13.63 3.06
N ASP A 20 -1.87 12.68 2.36
CA ASP A 20 -1.19 11.77 1.43
C ASP A 20 -0.41 12.55 0.36
N CYS A 21 0.88 12.27 0.17
CA CYS A 21 1.67 12.97 -0.84
C CYS A 21 1.24 12.58 -2.25
N ILE A 22 1.07 11.28 -2.49
CA ILE A 22 0.51 10.76 -3.74
C ILE A 22 -0.59 9.76 -3.38
N SER A 23 -1.77 9.99 -3.90
CA SER A 23 -2.92 9.11 -3.73
C SER A 23 -3.50 8.72 -5.08
N LEU A 24 -3.48 7.41 -5.37
CA LEU A 24 -3.99 6.82 -6.61
C LEU A 24 -5.38 6.24 -6.35
N LYS A 25 -6.42 6.87 -6.90
CA LYS A 25 -7.81 6.59 -6.56
C LYS A 25 -8.67 6.31 -7.78
N VAL A 26 -9.69 5.50 -7.60
CA VAL A 26 -10.82 5.35 -8.53
C VAL A 26 -12.08 5.80 -7.81
N ARG A 27 -12.70 6.88 -8.27
CA ARG A 27 -13.90 7.46 -7.66
C ARG A 27 -15.10 7.41 -8.59
N HIS A 28 -16.26 7.10 -8.02
CA HIS A 28 -17.53 6.96 -8.75
C HIS A 28 -18.19 8.29 -9.13
N ASN A 29 -17.89 9.41 -8.48
CA ASN A 29 -18.71 10.63 -8.57
C ASN A 29 -18.61 11.42 -9.88
N ALA A 30 -17.78 11.03 -10.81
CA ALA A 30 -17.50 11.90 -11.95
C ALA A 30 -17.85 11.31 -13.33
N ARG A 31 -18.69 10.29 -13.41
CA ARG A 31 -19.09 9.59 -14.65
C ARG A 31 -18.77 8.10 -14.61
N PRO A 32 -19.13 7.28 -15.60
CA PRO A 32 -18.85 5.85 -15.55
C PRO A 32 -17.40 5.62 -15.13
N MET A 33 -17.20 4.79 -14.11
CA MET A 33 -15.90 4.57 -13.48
C MET A 33 -14.85 4.33 -14.57
N SER A 34 -13.90 5.22 -14.65
CA SER A 34 -12.75 5.01 -15.49
C SER A 34 -11.65 4.32 -14.65
N ASN A 35 -10.99 3.35 -15.24
CA ASN A 35 -9.85 2.70 -14.63
C ASN A 35 -8.72 3.70 -14.36
N LEU A 36 -8.00 3.47 -13.28
CA LEU A 36 -6.68 4.06 -13.09
C LEU A 36 -5.64 3.05 -13.56
N GLY A 37 -4.66 3.48 -14.33
CA GLY A 37 -3.62 2.56 -14.76
C GLY A 37 -2.51 3.16 -15.61
N ASN A 38 -1.44 2.38 -15.77
CA ASN A 38 -0.20 2.78 -16.41
C ASN A 38 0.38 4.04 -15.73
N ILE A 39 0.63 3.93 -14.43
CA ILE A 39 1.17 5.00 -13.59
C ILE A 39 2.60 4.66 -13.21
N LEU A 40 3.50 5.61 -13.40
CA LEU A 40 4.87 5.53 -12.91
C LEU A 40 5.13 6.65 -11.89
N VAL A 41 5.57 6.26 -10.71
CA VAL A 41 6.15 7.18 -9.72
C VAL A 41 7.60 6.76 -9.53
N SER A 42 8.56 7.62 -9.87
CA SER A 42 9.98 7.26 -9.77
C SER A 42 10.88 8.39 -9.31
N ASP A 43 11.97 8.01 -8.68
CA ASP A 43 13.06 8.92 -8.30
C ASP A 43 12.57 10.13 -7.48
N CYS A 44 11.65 9.91 -6.56
CA CYS A 44 11.02 10.95 -5.77
C CYS A 44 11.48 10.89 -4.29
N LEU A 45 11.56 12.07 -3.67
CA LEU A 45 11.67 12.21 -2.22
C LEU A 45 10.28 12.54 -1.66
N ILE A 46 9.84 11.75 -0.70
CA ILE A 46 8.47 11.78 -0.16
C ILE A 46 8.52 12.08 1.33
N TRP A 47 7.82 13.12 1.76
CA TRP A 47 7.70 13.49 3.17
C TRP A 47 6.24 13.74 3.50
N SER A 48 5.63 12.87 4.28
CA SER A 48 4.29 13.08 4.82
C SER A 48 4.35 13.45 6.29
N ASP A 49 3.82 14.61 6.63
CA ASP A 49 3.83 15.09 8.02
C ASP A 49 2.78 14.37 8.89
N PHE A 50 1.76 13.75 8.28
CA PHE A 50 0.65 13.17 9.05
C PHE A 50 0.06 11.89 8.45
N ALA A 51 -0.16 11.81 7.14
CA ALA A 51 -0.86 10.70 6.50
C ALA A 51 0.13 9.72 5.81
N ARG A 52 -0.11 9.33 4.57
CA ARG A 52 0.72 8.39 3.84
C ARG A 52 1.66 9.10 2.88
N GLY A 53 2.81 8.53 2.64
CA GLY A 53 3.67 9.02 1.56
C GLY A 53 3.04 8.74 0.20
N ILE A 54 2.86 7.46 -0.14
CA ILE A 54 2.15 7.04 -1.35
C ILE A 54 1.10 6.01 -0.96
N VAL A 55 -0.11 6.16 -1.48
CA VAL A 55 -1.18 5.19 -1.29
C VAL A 55 -1.89 4.86 -2.59
N ILE A 56 -2.12 3.58 -2.81
CA ILE A 56 -2.84 3.05 -3.98
C ILE A 56 -4.16 2.44 -3.50
N GLY A 57 -5.28 2.96 -3.99
CA GLY A 57 -6.63 2.44 -3.75
C GLY A 57 -7.41 2.97 -2.57
N PRO A 58 -7.00 4.06 -1.88
CA PRO A 58 -7.78 4.57 -0.76
C PRO A 58 -9.07 5.19 -1.26
N GLU A 59 -10.08 5.20 -0.40
CA GLU A 59 -11.36 5.84 -0.70
C GLU A 59 -11.94 5.40 -2.06
N ALA A 60 -11.75 4.14 -2.39
CA ALA A 60 -12.25 3.59 -3.63
C ALA A 60 -13.76 3.73 -3.71
N GLY A 61 -14.23 4.21 -4.84
CA GLY A 61 -15.63 4.46 -5.06
C GLY A 61 -16.45 3.19 -5.15
N ASN A 62 -17.76 3.39 -5.13
CA ASN A 62 -18.74 2.33 -5.27
C ASN A 62 -18.70 1.69 -6.66
N ALA A 63 -18.25 0.47 -6.73
CA ALA A 63 -18.36 -0.36 -7.91
C ALA A 63 -19.74 -1.04 -7.97
N SER A 64 -20.81 -0.30 -7.87
CA SER A 64 -22.11 -0.82 -8.33
C SER A 64 -22.12 -1.08 -9.84
N VAL A 65 -21.04 -0.70 -10.50
CA VAL A 65 -20.74 -0.95 -11.89
C VAL A 65 -19.41 -1.68 -11.96
N SER A 66 -19.41 -2.86 -12.45
CA SER A 66 -18.43 -3.93 -12.36
C SER A 66 -17.03 -3.68 -12.93
N ASP A 67 -16.65 -2.49 -13.33
CA ASP A 67 -15.52 -2.34 -14.24
C ASP A 67 -14.39 -1.40 -13.80
N GLY A 68 -14.43 -0.85 -12.59
CA GLY A 68 -13.32 -0.03 -12.09
C GLY A 68 -12.15 -0.90 -11.63
N ALA A 69 -10.98 -0.67 -12.17
CA ALA A 69 -9.76 -1.32 -11.76
C ALA A 69 -8.63 -0.32 -11.53
N ILE A 70 -7.74 -0.65 -10.62
CA ILE A 70 -6.43 -0.02 -10.48
C ILE A 70 -5.40 -1.03 -10.96
N SER A 71 -4.67 -0.70 -12.03
CA SER A 71 -3.72 -1.63 -12.60
C SER A 71 -2.46 -0.96 -13.13
N ASP A 72 -1.42 -1.76 -13.33
CA ASP A 72 -0.19 -1.32 -13.99
C ASP A 72 0.43 -0.09 -13.32
N CYS A 73 0.54 -0.13 -12.00
CA CYS A 73 1.14 0.94 -11.20
C CYS A 73 2.54 0.52 -10.75
N THR A 74 3.53 1.34 -11.08
CA THR A 74 4.92 1.16 -10.65
C THR A 74 5.36 2.31 -9.77
N VAL A 75 5.94 1.98 -8.62
CA VAL A 75 6.62 2.92 -7.73
C VAL A 75 8.05 2.44 -7.57
N GLU A 76 9.03 3.25 -7.97
CA GLU A 76 10.42 2.81 -7.96
C GLU A 76 11.41 3.91 -7.55
N ASN A 77 12.50 3.49 -6.91
CA ASN A 77 13.62 4.37 -6.55
C ASN A 77 13.16 5.61 -5.75
N CYS A 78 12.20 5.45 -4.86
CA CYS A 78 11.70 6.54 -4.04
C CYS A 78 12.23 6.45 -2.61
N VAL A 79 12.50 7.60 -2.01
CA VAL A 79 12.92 7.71 -0.61
C VAL A 79 11.80 8.37 0.18
N PHE A 80 11.34 7.70 1.23
CA PHE A 80 10.36 8.19 2.18
C PHE A 80 11.11 8.74 3.40
N LEU A 81 11.03 10.06 3.59
CA LEU A 81 11.71 10.77 4.67
C LEU A 81 10.73 11.02 5.82
N GLU A 82 11.13 10.70 7.04
CA GLU A 82 10.36 11.01 8.25
C GLU A 82 8.86 10.72 8.15
N HIS A 83 8.50 9.48 8.26
CA HIS A 83 7.09 9.12 8.30
C HIS A 83 6.63 8.93 9.75
N ALA A 84 5.83 9.87 10.24
CA ALA A 84 5.18 9.77 11.54
C ALA A 84 3.75 9.26 11.35
N THR A 85 3.51 7.99 11.58
CA THR A 85 2.14 7.52 11.73
C THR A 85 1.63 7.84 13.12
N ILE A 86 0.49 8.50 13.21
CA ILE A 86 -0.23 8.58 14.48
C ILE A 86 -0.87 7.22 14.73
N PRO A 87 -0.57 6.57 15.84
CA PRO A 87 -1.15 5.27 16.15
C PRO A 87 -2.60 5.42 16.61
N GLU A 88 -3.51 5.64 15.70
CA GLU A 88 -4.93 5.44 15.97
C GLU A 88 -5.24 3.93 15.91
N LYS A 89 -6.20 3.50 16.72
CA LYS A 89 -6.40 2.09 17.08
C LYS A 89 -6.63 1.10 15.93
N ASP A 90 -7.00 1.57 14.75
CA ASP A 90 -7.35 0.74 13.60
C ASP A 90 -6.76 1.27 12.29
N ASP A 91 -5.71 2.08 12.39
CA ASP A 91 -5.13 2.73 11.23
C ASP A 91 -4.14 1.81 10.48
N VAL A 92 -4.48 1.47 9.27
CA VAL A 92 -3.62 0.73 8.33
C VAL A 92 -2.76 1.66 7.47
N ARG A 93 -2.43 2.84 7.97
CA ARG A 93 -1.55 3.78 7.27
C ARG A 93 -0.11 3.30 7.32
N GLY A 94 0.52 3.21 6.17
CA GLY A 94 1.95 2.99 6.01
C GLY A 94 2.56 4.10 5.18
N ALA A 95 3.87 4.27 5.23
CA ALA A 95 4.54 5.25 4.38
C ALA A 95 4.27 4.95 2.89
N PHE A 96 4.31 3.68 2.52
CA PHE A 96 3.76 3.17 1.26
C PHE A 96 2.62 2.19 1.55
N ALA A 97 1.45 2.41 0.97
CA ALA A 97 0.30 1.56 1.20
C ALA A 97 -0.41 1.15 -0.10
N ILE A 98 -0.78 -0.11 -0.19
CA ILE A 98 -1.74 -0.64 -1.16
C ILE A 98 -2.99 -0.99 -0.35
N HIS A 99 -4.01 -0.15 -0.46
CA HIS A 99 -5.13 -0.18 0.46
C HIS A 99 -6.46 -0.23 -0.27
N GLN A 100 -7.02 -1.43 -0.37
CA GLN A 100 -8.33 -1.65 -0.96
C GLN A 100 -9.41 -1.36 0.08
N VAL A 101 -9.83 -0.11 0.11
CA VAL A 101 -10.73 0.42 1.10
C VAL A 101 -11.86 1.22 0.45
N LYS A 102 -13.03 1.05 1.00
CA LYS A 102 -14.21 1.85 0.69
C LYS A 102 -14.20 3.11 1.54
N SER A 103 -14.50 4.25 0.93
CA SER A 103 -14.76 5.46 1.72
C SER A 103 -16.03 5.28 2.55
N PRO A 104 -16.00 5.60 3.85
CA PRO A 104 -17.17 5.50 4.73
C PRO A 104 -18.34 6.40 4.28
N ASP A 105 -18.04 7.47 3.57
CA ASP A 105 -19.06 8.43 3.08
C ASP A 105 -19.77 7.96 1.81
N TRP A 106 -19.47 6.77 1.31
CA TRP A 106 -19.95 6.31 0.02
C TRP A 106 -20.93 5.16 0.17
N LYS A 107 -21.91 5.14 -0.73
CA LYS A 107 -22.94 4.10 -0.75
C LYS A 107 -22.33 2.69 -0.85
N PRO A 108 -23.05 1.66 -0.38
CA PRO A 108 -22.63 0.28 -0.50
C PRO A 108 -22.11 -0.05 -1.90
N GLY A 109 -21.02 -0.81 -1.98
CA GLY A 109 -20.45 -1.23 -3.24
C GLY A 109 -19.15 -2.01 -3.08
N ILE A 110 -18.72 -2.61 -4.17
CA ILE A 110 -17.50 -3.41 -4.23
C ILE A 110 -16.33 -2.48 -4.57
N PRO A 111 -15.20 -2.51 -3.84
CA PRO A 111 -14.03 -1.74 -4.22
C PRO A 111 -13.44 -2.23 -5.56
N PRO A 112 -12.71 -1.38 -6.29
CA PRO A 112 -12.12 -1.76 -7.56
C PRO A 112 -11.14 -2.91 -7.40
N ALA A 113 -11.05 -3.78 -8.39
CA ALA A 113 -9.98 -4.75 -8.48
C ALA A 113 -8.63 -4.04 -8.56
N MET A 114 -7.61 -4.61 -7.92
CA MET A 114 -6.24 -4.09 -7.93
C MET A 114 -5.31 -5.18 -8.46
N ARG A 115 -4.48 -4.83 -9.45
CA ARG A 115 -3.57 -5.80 -10.08
C ARG A 115 -2.35 -5.16 -10.71
N SER A 116 -1.33 -5.97 -10.90
CA SER A 116 -0.08 -5.54 -11.57
C SER A 116 0.52 -4.29 -10.93
N ILE A 117 0.70 -4.35 -9.60
CA ILE A 117 1.32 -3.28 -8.83
C ILE A 117 2.75 -3.69 -8.50
N ARG A 118 3.70 -2.82 -8.82
CA ARG A 118 5.12 -3.03 -8.60
C ARG A 118 5.68 -1.93 -7.70
N ALA A 119 6.40 -2.31 -6.66
CA ALA A 119 7.17 -1.39 -5.82
C ALA A 119 8.60 -1.92 -5.68
N ARG A 120 9.60 -1.15 -6.07
CA ARG A 120 10.99 -1.60 -6.03
C ARG A 120 11.97 -0.47 -5.71
N GLY A 121 13.09 -0.82 -5.06
CA GLY A 121 14.12 0.15 -4.73
C GLY A 121 13.62 1.27 -3.81
N LEU A 122 12.71 0.96 -2.88
CA LEU A 122 12.16 1.94 -1.95
C LEU A 122 13.01 1.99 -0.69
N VAL A 123 13.35 3.20 -0.25
CA VAL A 123 14.05 3.45 1.01
C VAL A 123 13.12 4.22 1.95
N PHE A 124 12.94 3.70 3.15
CA PHE A 124 12.20 4.35 4.23
C PHE A 124 13.21 4.83 5.25
N ASP A 125 13.49 6.13 5.24
CA ASP A 125 14.49 6.77 6.09
C ASP A 125 13.83 7.39 7.32
N ASN A 126 14.50 7.23 8.46
CA ASN A 126 14.07 7.79 9.73
C ASN A 126 12.64 7.40 10.16
N MET A 127 12.31 6.11 10.07
CA MET A 127 11.03 5.61 10.55
C MET A 127 10.92 5.74 12.07
N HIS A 128 9.95 6.48 12.54
CA HIS A 128 9.71 6.67 13.96
C HIS A 128 9.08 5.45 14.65
N SER A 129 9.20 5.38 15.93
CA SER A 129 8.93 4.23 16.82
C SER A 129 7.51 3.60 16.76
N SER A 130 6.64 4.07 15.91
CA SER A 130 5.33 3.46 15.64
C SER A 130 5.02 3.40 14.14
N GLY A 131 6.03 3.69 13.31
CA GLY A 131 5.88 3.77 11.87
C GLY A 131 5.66 2.40 11.22
N ARG A 132 4.95 2.42 10.10
CA ARG A 132 4.80 1.29 9.20
C ARG A 132 5.38 1.67 7.85
N ALA A 133 6.36 0.92 7.38
CA ALA A 133 6.98 1.21 6.10
C ALA A 133 6.02 0.82 4.95
N VAL A 134 5.68 -0.44 4.85
CA VAL A 134 4.80 -0.97 3.80
C VAL A 134 3.57 -1.61 4.40
N VAL A 135 2.40 -1.27 3.86
CA VAL A 135 1.13 -1.89 4.23
C VAL A 135 0.37 -2.34 2.98
N ILE A 136 -0.05 -3.59 2.96
CA ILE A 136 -1.02 -4.12 1.99
C ILE A 136 -2.27 -4.50 2.78
N ALA A 137 -3.39 -3.87 2.51
CA ALA A 137 -4.60 -4.10 3.28
C ALA A 137 -5.87 -4.15 2.45
N GLN A 138 -6.75 -5.05 2.85
CA GLN A 138 -8.16 -5.05 2.47
C GLN A 138 -8.98 -4.83 3.73
N GLU A 139 -9.89 -3.88 3.72
CA GLU A 139 -10.74 -3.63 4.89
C GLU A 139 -11.77 -4.72 5.13
N LYS A 140 -12.03 -4.94 6.43
CA LYS A 140 -13.18 -5.70 6.92
C LYS A 140 -14.48 -5.02 6.48
N ASP A 141 -15.55 -5.69 6.34
CA ASP A 141 -16.88 -5.15 6.11
C ASP A 141 -17.14 -4.55 4.71
N GLN A 142 -16.42 -5.01 3.70
CA GLN A 142 -16.73 -4.66 2.33
C GLN A 142 -17.83 -5.56 1.79
N GLU A 143 -18.84 -4.96 1.18
CA GLU A 143 -19.86 -5.70 0.45
C GLU A 143 -19.27 -6.24 -0.86
N GLY A 144 -19.27 -7.55 -1.00
CA GLY A 144 -18.83 -8.24 -2.20
C GLY A 144 -17.33 -8.59 -2.17
N ILE A 145 -16.93 -9.37 -3.15
CA ILE A 145 -15.56 -9.86 -3.32
C ILE A 145 -14.86 -8.96 -4.33
N SER A 146 -13.72 -8.41 -3.94
CA SER A 146 -12.84 -7.72 -4.85
C SER A 146 -11.48 -8.39 -4.91
N LEU A 147 -10.90 -8.41 -6.08
CA LEU A 147 -9.64 -9.06 -6.37
C LEU A 147 -8.48 -8.12 -6.08
N MET A 148 -7.46 -8.63 -5.40
CA MET A 148 -6.13 -8.01 -5.27
C MET A 148 -5.11 -9.05 -5.69
N GLU A 149 -4.41 -8.81 -6.79
CA GLU A 149 -3.52 -9.82 -7.38
C GLU A 149 -2.28 -9.22 -8.04
N ASP A 150 -1.26 -10.04 -8.22
CA ASP A 150 -0.02 -9.70 -8.93
C ASP A 150 0.61 -8.42 -8.36
N ILE A 151 0.97 -8.48 -7.08
CA ILE A 151 1.68 -7.40 -6.37
C ILE A 151 3.11 -7.85 -6.13
N VAL A 152 4.07 -7.04 -6.55
CA VAL A 152 5.50 -7.31 -6.38
C VAL A 152 6.16 -6.21 -5.57
N LEU A 153 6.82 -6.60 -4.47
CA LEU A 153 7.63 -5.75 -3.62
C LEU A 153 9.07 -6.25 -3.67
N GLU A 154 9.99 -5.43 -4.18
CA GLU A 154 11.39 -5.79 -4.38
C GLU A 154 12.34 -4.71 -3.87
N ASP A 155 13.47 -5.11 -3.29
CA ASP A 155 14.53 -4.19 -2.85
C ASP A 155 14.02 -3.06 -1.95
N ILE A 156 13.44 -3.43 -0.83
CA ILE A 156 12.90 -2.49 0.15
C ILE A 156 13.89 -2.36 1.31
N GLU A 157 14.34 -1.14 1.59
CA GLU A 157 15.22 -0.82 2.71
C GLU A 157 14.49 0.02 3.76
N VAL A 158 14.52 -0.41 5.02
CA VAL A 158 14.00 0.37 6.16
C VAL A 158 15.18 0.77 7.05
N LEU A 159 15.34 2.07 7.24
CA LEU A 159 16.34 2.67 8.12
C LEU A 159 15.61 3.23 9.34
N ASP A 160 15.86 2.66 10.49
CA ASP A 160 15.21 3.03 11.74
C ASP A 160 16.18 2.92 12.94
N ASP A 161 15.67 3.24 14.12
CA ASP A 161 16.41 3.18 15.38
C ASP A 161 16.62 1.74 15.91
N GLY A 162 16.21 0.73 15.15
CA GLY A 162 16.25 -0.67 15.56
C GLY A 162 15.16 -1.07 16.57
N SER A 163 14.22 -0.19 16.84
CA SER A 163 13.12 -0.48 17.77
C SER A 163 12.16 -1.53 17.21
N ASP A 164 11.68 -2.43 18.07
CA ASP A 164 10.67 -3.44 17.69
C ASP A 164 9.29 -2.83 17.37
N LYS A 165 9.20 -1.52 17.34
CA LYS A 165 7.94 -0.80 17.15
C LYS A 165 7.69 -0.41 15.69
N VAL A 166 8.73 -0.43 14.86
CA VAL A 166 8.61 -0.15 13.44
C VAL A 166 8.23 -1.43 12.71
N SER A 167 7.10 -1.40 12.01
CA SER A 167 6.69 -2.49 11.14
C SER A 167 7.25 -2.29 9.74
N VAL A 168 7.96 -3.29 9.24
CA VAL A 168 8.57 -3.25 7.89
C VAL A 168 7.53 -3.59 6.83
N LEU A 169 6.73 -4.60 7.07
CA LEU A 169 5.67 -5.04 6.17
C LEU A 169 4.48 -5.56 6.96
N GLU A 170 3.31 -5.05 6.64
CA GLU A 170 2.04 -5.59 7.15
C GLU A 170 1.15 -5.99 5.98
N ILE A 171 0.58 -7.19 6.05
CA ILE A 171 -0.40 -7.69 5.08
C ILE A 171 -1.67 -8.08 5.86
N ASN A 172 -2.73 -7.34 5.62
CA ASN A 172 -4.01 -7.54 6.28
C ASN A 172 -5.09 -7.88 5.25
N THR A 173 -5.70 -9.03 5.37
CA THR A 173 -6.83 -9.41 4.53
C THR A 173 -8.07 -9.69 5.37
N SER A 174 -9.21 -9.25 4.91
CA SER A 174 -10.51 -9.44 5.57
C SER A 174 -11.33 -10.59 4.99
N GLY A 175 -10.71 -11.46 4.22
CA GLY A 175 -11.39 -12.60 3.60
C GLY A 175 -11.73 -12.43 2.11
N ASN A 176 -11.31 -11.34 1.51
CA ASN A 176 -11.32 -11.17 0.05
C ASN A 176 -10.18 -11.95 -0.61
N ILE A 177 -10.20 -12.06 -1.92
CA ILE A 177 -9.19 -12.79 -2.67
C ILE A 177 -7.95 -11.91 -2.84
N MET A 178 -6.86 -12.34 -2.23
CA MET A 178 -5.55 -11.74 -2.40
C MET A 178 -4.58 -12.83 -2.86
N SER A 179 -3.99 -12.69 -4.03
CA SER A 179 -3.16 -13.72 -4.64
C SER A 179 -1.96 -13.18 -5.41
N GLY A 180 -0.93 -13.99 -5.60
CA GLY A 180 0.25 -13.63 -6.38
C GLY A 180 1.02 -12.46 -5.79
N ILE A 181 1.14 -12.38 -4.46
CA ILE A 181 1.98 -11.37 -3.81
C ILE A 181 3.39 -11.91 -3.68
N THR A 182 4.33 -11.24 -4.31
CA THR A 182 5.75 -11.57 -4.24
C THR A 182 6.51 -10.50 -3.45
N VAL A 183 7.32 -10.95 -2.51
CA VAL A 183 8.12 -10.09 -1.64
C VAL A 183 9.56 -10.58 -1.62
N SER A 184 10.52 -9.75 -1.99
CA SER A 184 11.93 -10.11 -2.03
C SER A 184 12.87 -8.93 -1.77
N GLY A 185 14.11 -9.21 -1.35
CA GLY A 185 15.14 -8.19 -1.17
C GLY A 185 14.85 -7.18 -0.07
N PHE A 186 14.17 -7.57 1.00
CA PHE A 186 13.92 -6.69 2.13
C PHE A 186 15.16 -6.57 3.03
N ARG A 187 15.50 -5.34 3.39
CA ARG A 187 16.60 -5.01 4.30
C ARG A 187 16.12 -4.09 5.41
N ARG A 188 16.76 -4.22 6.57
CA ARG A 188 16.61 -3.30 7.69
C ARG A 188 18.01 -2.92 8.21
N ASN A 189 18.33 -1.64 8.15
CA ASN A 189 19.63 -1.12 8.52
C ASN A 189 20.79 -1.89 7.84
N GLY A 190 20.65 -2.11 6.53
CA GLY A 190 21.63 -2.80 5.68
C GLY A 190 21.69 -4.33 5.82
N LYS A 191 20.85 -4.92 6.68
CA LYS A 191 20.82 -6.38 6.88
C LYS A 191 19.63 -6.98 6.15
N ASN A 192 19.87 -8.04 5.40
CA ASN A 192 18.80 -8.80 4.78
C ASN A 192 17.86 -9.35 5.86
N ILE A 193 16.59 -9.19 5.64
CA ILE A 193 15.53 -9.72 6.50
C ILE A 193 14.53 -10.48 5.65
N ILE A 194 13.95 -11.50 6.24
CA ILE A 194 12.69 -12.05 5.76
C ILE A 194 11.64 -11.31 6.58
N PRO A 195 10.75 -10.54 5.97
CA PRO A 195 9.73 -9.82 6.71
C PRO A 195 8.77 -10.84 7.36
N HIS A 196 9.16 -11.32 8.51
CA HIS A 196 8.27 -12.00 9.43
C HIS A 196 7.61 -10.90 10.26
N SER A 197 6.35 -11.05 10.60
CA SER A 197 5.64 -10.34 11.66
C SER A 197 6.49 -9.36 12.50
N TRP A 198 6.97 -8.31 11.90
CA TRP A 198 7.80 -7.30 12.55
C TRP A 198 6.89 -6.18 13.03
N GLY A 199 6.54 -6.25 14.27
CA GLY A 199 5.74 -5.24 14.94
C GLY A 199 4.70 -5.87 15.83
N ARG A 200 4.47 -5.27 16.98
CA ARG A 200 3.53 -5.71 18.02
C ARG A 200 2.06 -5.67 17.62
N ARG A 201 1.74 -5.37 16.40
CA ARG A 201 0.39 -5.40 15.85
C ARG A 201 0.36 -6.11 14.53
N VAL A 202 0.68 -7.35 14.59
CA VAL A 202 -0.06 -8.27 13.79
C VAL A 202 -1.36 -8.51 14.56
N SER A 203 -2.30 -7.62 14.38
CA SER A 203 -3.70 -7.92 14.68
C SER A 203 -4.30 -8.69 13.52
N GLY A 204 -3.55 -9.53 12.98
CA GLY A 204 -3.85 -10.63 12.12
C GLY A 204 -2.82 -11.67 12.48
N PRO A 205 -3.09 -12.91 12.25
CA PRO A 205 -2.08 -13.92 12.43
C PRO A 205 -0.85 -13.46 11.70
N ASP A 206 0.31 -13.71 12.25
CA ASP A 206 1.58 -13.67 11.55
C ASP A 206 1.36 -13.85 10.07
N LEU A 207 2.15 -13.41 9.15
CA LEU A 207 2.04 -13.78 7.73
C LEU A 207 1.63 -15.25 7.55
N ASN A 208 1.06 -15.76 8.54
CA ASN A 208 0.28 -16.96 8.60
C ASN A 208 -0.96 -16.70 7.76
N LEU A 209 -0.69 -16.70 6.55
CA LEU A 209 -1.38 -17.32 5.45
C LEU A 209 -2.62 -18.12 5.87
N LEU A 210 -3.36 -17.63 6.86
CA LEU A 210 -4.51 -18.33 7.43
C LEU A 210 -5.79 -18.07 6.65
N SER A 211 -5.71 -17.20 5.66
CA SER A 211 -6.77 -17.21 4.66
C SER A 211 -6.39 -18.22 3.58
N PRO A 212 -7.16 -19.27 3.32
CA PRO A 212 -6.91 -20.18 2.21
C PRO A 212 -6.97 -19.49 0.83
N SER A 213 -7.28 -18.22 0.79
CA SER A 213 -7.30 -17.36 -0.39
C SER A 213 -6.09 -16.42 -0.49
N LEU A 214 -5.11 -16.53 0.40
CA LEU A 214 -3.91 -15.70 0.38
C LEU A 214 -2.73 -16.49 -0.19
N ASP A 215 -2.19 -16.02 -1.30
CA ASP A 215 -0.99 -16.54 -1.95
C ASP A 215 0.11 -15.48 -1.88
N VAL A 216 1.07 -15.68 -0.96
CA VAL A 216 2.20 -14.77 -0.76
C VAL A 216 3.50 -15.55 -0.84
N HIS A 217 4.32 -15.19 -1.80
CA HIS A 217 5.68 -15.67 -1.95
C HIS A 217 6.68 -14.72 -1.32
N ILE A 218 7.38 -15.16 -0.27
CA ILE A 218 8.45 -14.41 0.36
C ILE A 218 9.76 -15.13 0.10
N SER A 219 10.70 -14.49 -0.57
CA SER A 219 12.05 -15.00 -0.78
C SER A 219 13.07 -14.18 -0.01
N GLY A 220 13.95 -14.87 0.72
CA GLY A 220 15.17 -14.29 1.23
C GLY A 220 16.27 -14.37 0.16
N ASN A 221 17.10 -13.36 0.06
CA ASN A 221 18.35 -13.42 -0.72
C ASN A 221 19.47 -13.97 0.12
#